data_bbd6f3a6d72d4d05eba9eab289c48a19
#
_entry.id   bbd6f3a6d72d4d05eba9eab289c48a19
#
_cell.length_a   1.000
_cell.length_b   1.000
_cell.length_c   1.000
_cell.angle_alpha   90.00
_cell.angle_beta   90.00
_cell.angle_gamma   90.00
#
_symmetry.space_group_name_H-M   'P 1'
#
loop_
_entity.id
_entity.type
_entity.pdbx_description
1 polymer ?
#
loop_
_entity_poly.entity_id
_entity_poly.type
_entity_poly.pdbx_seq_one_letter_code
_entity_poly.pdbx_strand_id
1 'polypeptide(L)'
;DIAWMKFGEDGRLYAINPENGLFGVAPGTGWGNTPNAMKALERNAIYTNCALTDDGDVWWEGMTPEPPAHALDWHGEDWTPESDHPAAHPNARFTVPAAQVPSMAPEWEDPAGVPIDAFLFGGRRASAVPLVREAFDWEHGVFLGATMSSEMTAAAFGTVGQLRFDPFAMLPFCGYDMARYFQHWLDIGRKADASKLPKIFYVNWFRKGADGKFLWPGFGDNSRVLAWIFRRCQGTAGAVETPVGLVPAEGELDVTGLDITPEALKEVLTPDLEAMRDELPQVREHFARFENLPPELTAQLERLEQRLA
;
A
#
# COMPACT_ATOMS: atom_id res chain seq x y z
N ASP A 1 5.41 7.08 7.90
CA ASP A 1 5.76 6.71 6.53
C ASP A 1 7.11 6.00 6.42
N ILE A 2 8.06 6.24 7.34
CA ILE A 2 9.40 5.64 7.33
C ILE A 2 9.58 4.76 8.57
N ALA A 3 10.26 3.63 8.41
CA ALA A 3 10.69 2.78 9.50
C ALA A 3 12.22 2.59 9.47
N TRP A 4 12.84 2.74 10.63
CA TRP A 4 14.22 2.32 10.82
C TRP A 4 14.24 0.87 11.28
N MET A 5 15.10 0.07 10.66
CA MET A 5 15.15 -1.35 10.91
C MET A 5 16.54 -1.79 11.34
N LYS A 6 16.58 -2.74 12.28
CA LYS A 6 17.82 -3.36 12.76
C LYS A 6 17.60 -4.82 13.11
N PHE A 7 18.65 -5.64 13.05
CA PHE A 7 18.60 -6.97 13.61
C PHE A 7 18.69 -6.94 15.14
N GLY A 8 17.81 -7.69 15.78
CA GLY A 8 17.91 -8.00 17.19
C GLY A 8 18.94 -9.11 17.47
N GLU A 9 19.25 -9.34 18.75
CA GLU A 9 20.18 -10.40 19.18
C GLU A 9 19.68 -11.80 18.83
N ASP A 10 18.37 -11.97 18.70
CA ASP A 10 17.71 -13.21 18.27
C ASP A 10 17.82 -13.47 16.75
N GLY A 11 18.40 -12.51 15.99
CA GLY A 11 18.57 -12.56 14.54
C GLY A 11 17.30 -12.23 13.74
N ARG A 12 16.23 -11.77 14.40
CA ARG A 12 15.02 -11.23 13.73
C ARG A 12 15.21 -9.77 13.41
N LEU A 13 14.43 -9.28 12.41
CA LEU A 13 14.40 -7.87 12.05
C LEU A 13 13.37 -7.13 12.91
N TYR A 14 13.77 -5.98 13.44
CA TYR A 14 12.96 -5.09 14.26
C TYR A 14 12.82 -3.73 13.59
N ALA A 15 11.68 -3.11 13.77
CA ALA A 15 11.41 -1.77 13.25
C ALA A 15 11.00 -0.79 14.34
N ILE A 16 11.37 0.46 14.14
CA ILE A 16 10.87 1.60 14.89
C ILE A 16 10.48 2.70 13.90
N ASN A 17 9.34 3.34 14.12
CA ASN A 17 8.97 4.54 13.37
C ASN A 17 9.66 5.75 14.01
N PRO A 18 10.53 6.47 13.29
CA PRO A 18 11.19 7.66 13.81
C PRO A 18 10.29 8.91 13.81
N GLU A 19 9.11 8.84 13.21
CA GLU A 19 8.21 9.98 13.09
C GLU A 19 7.33 10.11 14.32
N ASN A 20 7.20 11.36 14.83
CA ASN A 20 6.37 11.64 16.00
C ASN A 20 4.90 11.85 15.67
N GLY A 21 4.48 11.72 14.43
CA GLY A 21 3.13 12.01 14.00
C GLY A 21 2.68 11.24 12.78
N LEU A 22 1.39 11.39 12.48
CA LEU A 22 0.76 10.91 11.27
C LEU A 22 0.58 12.05 10.27
N PHE A 23 0.70 11.77 8.99
CA PHE A 23 0.47 12.69 7.90
C PHE A 23 -0.53 12.07 6.92
N GLY A 24 -1.77 12.55 6.92
CA GLY A 24 -2.88 11.97 6.17
C GLY A 24 -3.49 12.89 5.12
N VAL A 25 -4.25 12.30 4.19
CA VAL A 25 -5.11 13.02 3.25
C VAL A 25 -6.43 13.33 3.96
N ALA A 26 -6.87 14.62 3.94
CA ALA A 26 -8.08 15.05 4.59
C ALA A 26 -9.35 14.62 3.82
N PRO A 27 -9.55 14.92 2.53
CA PRO A 27 -10.75 14.54 1.81
C PRO A 27 -11.05 13.05 1.87
N GLY A 28 -12.28 12.71 2.22
CA GLY A 28 -12.74 11.34 2.42
C GLY A 28 -12.47 10.75 3.81
N THR A 29 -11.66 11.39 4.65
CA THR A 29 -11.52 11.04 6.07
C THR A 29 -12.70 11.62 6.86
N GLY A 30 -13.41 10.79 7.62
CA GLY A 30 -14.62 11.26 8.32
C GLY A 30 -15.07 10.31 9.43
N TRP A 31 -16.01 10.78 10.23
CA TRP A 31 -16.55 10.02 11.36
C TRP A 31 -17.23 8.71 10.95
N GLY A 32 -17.81 8.66 9.75
CA GLY A 32 -18.51 7.49 9.21
C GLY A 32 -17.60 6.34 8.79
N ASN A 33 -16.34 6.61 8.45
CA ASN A 33 -15.43 5.60 7.90
C ASN A 33 -14.11 5.46 8.67
N THR A 34 -13.59 6.55 9.25
CA THR A 34 -12.28 6.57 9.94
C THR A 34 -12.38 7.24 11.33
N PRO A 35 -13.24 6.75 12.25
CA PRO A 35 -13.50 7.40 13.53
C PRO A 35 -12.25 7.55 14.41
N ASN A 36 -11.29 6.63 14.34
CA ASN A 36 -10.05 6.74 15.12
C ASN A 36 -9.13 7.85 14.59
N ALA A 37 -9.10 8.08 13.28
CA ALA A 37 -8.40 9.24 12.72
C ALA A 37 -9.06 10.54 13.19
N MET A 38 -10.40 10.64 13.11
CA MET A 38 -11.12 11.82 13.57
C MET A 38 -10.88 12.11 15.06
N LYS A 39 -10.88 11.08 15.93
CA LYS A 39 -10.53 11.24 17.36
C LYS A 39 -9.10 11.76 17.55
N ALA A 40 -8.16 11.28 16.75
CA ALA A 40 -6.79 11.77 16.81
C ALA A 40 -6.68 13.26 16.40
N LEU A 41 -7.58 13.72 15.51
CA LEU A 41 -7.60 15.09 14.99
C LEU A 41 -8.34 16.12 15.86
N GLU A 42 -8.96 15.72 16.97
CA GLU A 42 -9.74 16.62 17.84
C GLU A 42 -8.93 17.78 18.45
N ARG A 43 -7.61 17.67 18.49
CA ARG A 43 -6.72 18.72 19.01
C ARG A 43 -5.30 18.57 18.47
N ASN A 44 -4.51 19.64 18.60
CA ASN A 44 -3.08 19.68 18.25
C ASN A 44 -2.80 19.18 16.82
N ALA A 45 -3.75 19.35 15.91
CA ALA A 45 -3.60 19.01 14.51
C ALA A 45 -3.19 20.25 13.70
N ILE A 46 -2.44 20.03 12.64
CA ILE A 46 -2.11 21.05 11.65
C ILE A 46 -2.74 20.61 10.32
N TYR A 47 -3.38 21.56 9.66
CA TYR A 47 -4.08 21.34 8.40
C TYR A 47 -3.50 22.18 7.28
N THR A 48 -3.57 21.69 6.06
CA THR A 48 -3.21 22.45 4.85
C THR A 48 -4.31 22.31 3.81
N ASN A 49 -4.65 23.43 3.18
CA ASN A 49 -5.58 23.50 2.05
C ASN A 49 -6.97 22.92 2.35
N CYS A 50 -7.42 22.96 3.61
CA CYS A 50 -8.78 22.67 4.00
C CYS A 50 -9.65 23.95 3.90
N ALA A 51 -10.96 23.79 3.92
CA ALA A 51 -11.89 24.91 4.07
C ALA A 51 -11.92 25.41 5.52
N LEU A 52 -12.31 26.67 5.71
CA LEU A 52 -12.52 27.31 7.01
C LEU A 52 -14.01 27.62 7.18
N THR A 53 -14.64 27.05 8.20
CA THR A 53 -16.05 27.26 8.53
C THR A 53 -16.27 28.59 9.25
N ASP A 54 -17.52 29.08 9.30
CA ASP A 54 -17.86 30.36 9.93
C ASP A 54 -17.59 30.40 11.44
N ASP A 55 -17.57 29.24 12.10
CA ASP A 55 -17.23 29.11 13.51
C ASP A 55 -15.72 28.95 13.78
N GLY A 56 -14.91 29.02 12.70
CA GLY A 56 -13.44 29.00 12.78
C GLY A 56 -12.81 27.63 12.85
N ASP A 57 -13.55 26.57 12.51
CA ASP A 57 -13.01 25.22 12.41
C ASP A 57 -12.69 24.87 10.94
N VAL A 58 -12.02 23.75 10.73
CA VAL A 58 -11.70 23.23 9.41
C VAL A 58 -12.78 22.29 8.90
N TRP A 59 -12.93 22.23 7.58
CA TRP A 59 -13.82 21.27 6.94
C TRP A 59 -13.22 20.79 5.61
N TRP A 60 -13.61 19.58 5.20
CA TRP A 60 -13.30 18.98 3.90
C TRP A 60 -14.38 17.96 3.50
N GLU A 61 -14.44 17.62 2.25
CA GLU A 61 -15.42 16.69 1.68
C GLU A 61 -15.31 15.30 2.34
N GLY A 62 -16.44 14.83 2.88
CA GLY A 62 -16.55 13.55 3.58
C GLY A 62 -16.23 13.59 5.08
N MET A 63 -15.87 14.74 5.63
CA MET A 63 -15.67 14.91 7.08
C MET A 63 -16.97 14.68 7.85
N THR A 64 -18.05 15.25 7.36
CA THR A 64 -19.41 15.14 7.90
C THR A 64 -20.39 14.69 6.82
N PRO A 65 -21.53 14.05 7.17
CA PRO A 65 -22.55 13.65 6.19
C PRO A 65 -23.12 14.84 5.40
N GLU A 66 -23.38 15.95 6.11
CA GLU A 66 -23.87 17.20 5.52
C GLU A 66 -22.74 18.23 5.50
N PRO A 67 -22.54 18.93 4.38
CA PRO A 67 -21.58 20.03 4.30
C PRO A 67 -22.06 21.25 5.13
N PRO A 68 -21.14 22.17 5.52
CA PRO A 68 -21.52 23.45 6.08
C PRO A 68 -22.33 24.27 5.04
N ALA A 69 -23.26 25.08 5.53
CA ALA A 69 -24.05 25.96 4.65
C ALA A 69 -23.17 27.03 3.95
N HIS A 70 -22.08 27.42 4.61
CA HIS A 70 -21.07 28.36 4.09
C HIS A 70 -19.71 28.03 4.69
N ALA A 71 -18.64 28.29 3.93
CA ALA A 71 -17.26 28.23 4.36
C ALA A 71 -16.40 29.14 3.47
N LEU A 72 -15.19 29.43 3.87
CA LEU A 72 -14.14 29.87 2.95
C LEU A 72 -13.43 28.64 2.40
N ASP A 73 -13.31 28.57 1.09
CA ASP A 73 -12.58 27.47 0.45
C ASP A 73 -11.07 27.53 0.71
N TRP A 74 -10.32 26.57 0.20
CA TRP A 74 -8.87 26.50 0.38
C TRP A 74 -8.09 27.65 -0.31
N HIS A 75 -8.74 28.48 -1.16
CA HIS A 75 -8.18 29.74 -1.69
C HIS A 75 -8.55 30.94 -0.83
N GLY A 76 -9.50 30.81 0.11
CA GLY A 76 -10.02 31.88 0.94
C GLY A 76 -11.20 32.62 0.30
N GLU A 77 -11.87 32.00 -0.67
CA GLU A 77 -13.07 32.52 -1.34
C GLU A 77 -14.34 31.94 -0.74
N ASP A 78 -15.45 32.69 -0.81
CA ASP A 78 -16.76 32.23 -0.32
C ASP A 78 -17.18 30.95 -1.04
N TRP A 79 -17.56 29.94 -0.28
CA TRP A 79 -18.00 28.64 -0.77
C TRP A 79 -19.31 28.21 -0.11
N THR A 80 -20.18 27.61 -0.92
CA THR A 80 -21.42 26.95 -0.47
C THR A 80 -21.55 25.58 -1.14
N PRO A 81 -22.47 24.71 -0.69
CA PRO A 81 -22.71 23.41 -1.34
C PRO A 81 -23.10 23.48 -2.83
N GLU A 82 -23.57 24.63 -3.31
CA GLU A 82 -23.92 24.89 -4.72
C GLU A 82 -22.73 25.33 -5.58
N SER A 83 -21.56 25.54 -4.98
CA SER A 83 -20.33 25.90 -5.72
C SER A 83 -19.93 24.78 -6.68
N ASP A 84 -19.34 25.13 -7.82
CA ASP A 84 -18.95 24.20 -8.89
C ASP A 84 -17.59 23.51 -8.63
N HIS A 85 -16.97 23.78 -7.50
CA HIS A 85 -15.68 23.25 -7.08
C HIS A 85 -15.70 22.81 -5.61
N PRO A 86 -14.79 21.92 -5.19
CA PRO A 86 -14.66 21.50 -3.80
C PRO A 86 -14.22 22.63 -2.88
N ALA A 87 -14.67 22.59 -1.62
CA ALA A 87 -14.24 23.53 -0.59
C ALA A 87 -12.76 23.29 -0.16
N ALA A 88 -12.35 22.04 -0.04
CA ALA A 88 -10.97 21.68 0.22
C ALA A 88 -10.23 21.27 -1.04
N HIS A 89 -8.92 21.49 -1.11
CA HIS A 89 -8.10 20.95 -2.19
C HIS A 89 -8.16 19.41 -2.20
N PRO A 90 -8.26 18.73 -3.35
CA PRO A 90 -8.31 17.25 -3.40
C PRO A 90 -7.13 16.53 -2.71
N ASN A 91 -6.01 17.22 -2.51
CA ASN A 91 -4.86 16.75 -1.76
C ASN A 91 -4.63 17.57 -0.48
N ALA A 92 -5.70 18.11 0.14
CA ALA A 92 -5.62 18.71 1.46
C ALA A 92 -5.11 17.68 2.48
N ARG A 93 -4.29 18.14 3.43
CA ARG A 93 -3.57 17.25 4.35
C ARG A 93 -3.77 17.67 5.80
N PHE A 94 -3.59 16.70 6.68
CA PHE A 94 -3.43 16.94 8.11
C PHE A 94 -2.18 16.25 8.65
N THR A 95 -1.66 16.78 9.75
CA THR A 95 -0.69 16.08 10.59
C THR A 95 -1.08 16.20 12.06
N VAL A 96 -0.83 15.15 12.82
CA VAL A 96 -1.24 15.03 14.23
C VAL A 96 -0.23 14.18 14.99
N PRO A 97 0.04 14.46 16.29
CA PRO A 97 0.92 13.63 17.10
C PRO A 97 0.46 12.17 17.15
N ALA A 98 1.38 11.23 16.95
CA ALA A 98 1.09 9.79 17.01
C ALA A 98 0.51 9.35 18.34
N ALA A 99 0.94 9.97 19.45
CA ALA A 99 0.43 9.71 20.79
C ALA A 99 -1.09 9.98 20.97
N GLN A 100 -1.73 10.70 20.05
CA GLN A 100 -3.18 10.95 20.07
C GLN A 100 -4.00 9.85 19.38
N VAL A 101 -3.35 8.90 18.70
CA VAL A 101 -4.02 7.79 18.01
C VAL A 101 -4.55 6.80 19.05
N PRO A 102 -5.88 6.54 19.12
CA PRO A 102 -6.48 5.69 20.16
C PRO A 102 -5.99 4.24 20.15
N SER A 103 -5.51 3.75 19.00
CA SER A 103 -5.04 2.38 18.80
C SER A 103 -3.51 2.26 18.77
N MET A 104 -2.78 3.29 19.21
CA MET A 104 -1.32 3.27 19.25
C MET A 104 -0.83 2.18 20.21
N ALA A 105 0.10 1.35 19.74
CA ALA A 105 0.73 0.34 20.57
C ALA A 105 1.60 0.98 21.66
N PRO A 106 1.64 0.41 22.88
CA PRO A 106 2.47 0.95 23.97
C PRO A 106 3.97 0.94 23.63
N GLU A 107 4.38 0.05 22.73
CA GLU A 107 5.78 -0.12 22.29
C GLU A 107 6.21 0.83 21.16
N TRP A 108 5.36 1.76 20.73
CA TRP A 108 5.63 2.61 19.56
C TRP A 108 6.88 3.48 19.67
N GLU A 109 7.31 3.83 20.89
CA GLU A 109 8.56 4.56 21.18
C GLU A 109 9.66 3.66 21.78
N ASP A 110 9.47 2.34 21.87
CA ASP A 110 10.50 1.45 22.41
C ASP A 110 11.74 1.47 21.50
N PRO A 111 12.92 1.90 22.00
CA PRO A 111 14.13 1.94 21.20
C PRO A 111 14.63 0.56 20.75
N ALA A 112 14.16 -0.53 21.38
CA ALA A 112 14.37 -1.88 20.90
C ALA A 112 13.66 -2.13 19.57
N GLY A 113 12.57 -1.43 19.32
CA GLY A 113 11.68 -1.64 18.19
C GLY A 113 10.74 -2.81 18.41
N VAL A 114 9.88 -3.07 17.41
CA VAL A 114 8.99 -4.22 17.37
C VAL A 114 9.45 -5.21 16.31
N PRO A 115 9.34 -6.55 16.53
CA PRO A 115 9.72 -7.52 15.53
C PRO A 115 8.78 -7.44 14.32
N ILE A 116 9.34 -7.61 13.13
CA ILE A 116 8.61 -7.63 11.87
C ILE A 116 8.38 -9.08 11.45
N ASP A 117 7.14 -9.44 11.14
CA ASP A 117 6.78 -10.75 10.58
C ASP A 117 6.48 -10.70 9.09
N ALA A 118 6.04 -9.54 8.57
CA ALA A 118 5.70 -9.36 7.17
C ALA A 118 6.00 -7.97 6.65
N PHE A 119 6.43 -7.89 5.38
CA PHE A 119 6.39 -6.69 4.55
C PHE A 119 5.26 -6.81 3.53
N LEU A 120 4.48 -5.76 3.38
CA LEU A 120 3.41 -5.68 2.40
C LEU A 120 3.72 -4.56 1.42
N PHE A 121 3.96 -4.93 0.17
CA PHE A 121 4.02 -4.00 -0.95
C PHE A 121 2.69 -3.96 -1.67
N GLY A 122 2.39 -2.89 -2.39
CA GLY A 122 1.16 -2.81 -3.16
C GLY A 122 1.10 -1.58 -4.03
N GLY A 123 0.30 -1.68 -5.08
CA GLY A 123 0.00 -0.60 -6.00
C GLY A 123 -1.45 -0.65 -6.44
N ARG A 124 -1.94 0.43 -7.02
CA ARG A 124 -3.29 0.49 -7.57
C ARG A 124 -3.28 -0.13 -8.96
N ARG A 125 -3.67 -1.40 -9.02
CA ARG A 125 -3.67 -2.19 -10.24
C ARG A 125 -5.10 -2.62 -10.56
N ALA A 126 -5.68 -2.07 -11.63
CA ALA A 126 -7.02 -2.43 -12.07
C ALA A 126 -7.07 -3.82 -12.74
N SER A 127 -5.93 -4.29 -13.25
CA SER A 127 -5.78 -5.55 -13.97
C SER A 127 -4.59 -6.38 -13.46
N ALA A 128 -4.36 -7.52 -14.05
CA ALA A 128 -3.20 -8.40 -13.94
C ALA A 128 -2.91 -8.96 -12.53
N VAL A 129 -2.75 -8.12 -11.54
CA VAL A 129 -2.23 -8.47 -10.21
C VAL A 129 -3.33 -9.03 -9.31
N PRO A 130 -3.17 -10.21 -8.67
CA PRO A 130 -4.16 -10.76 -7.77
C PRO A 130 -4.28 -9.93 -6.47
N LEU A 131 -5.38 -10.14 -5.73
CA LEU A 131 -5.66 -9.48 -4.45
C LEU A 131 -4.49 -9.54 -3.47
N VAL A 132 -3.85 -10.69 -3.38
CA VAL A 132 -2.67 -10.91 -2.54
C VAL A 132 -1.83 -12.05 -3.11
N ARG A 133 -0.51 -11.92 -2.99
CA ARG A 133 0.45 -12.99 -3.22
C ARG A 133 1.63 -12.89 -2.25
N GLU A 134 2.10 -14.03 -1.75
CA GLU A 134 3.34 -14.15 -0.99
C GLU A 134 4.51 -14.39 -1.95
N ALA A 135 5.65 -13.78 -1.71
CA ALA A 135 6.87 -14.06 -2.45
C ALA A 135 7.38 -15.49 -2.18
N PHE A 136 8.05 -16.09 -3.16
CA PHE A 136 8.63 -17.44 -3.00
C PHE A 136 9.77 -17.47 -1.97
N ASP A 137 10.57 -16.40 -1.99
CA ASP A 137 11.73 -16.20 -1.12
C ASP A 137 12.02 -14.70 -0.98
N TRP A 138 13.07 -14.37 -0.24
CA TRP A 138 13.48 -12.99 0.00
C TRP A 138 13.87 -12.26 -1.30
N GLU A 139 14.65 -12.89 -2.18
CA GLU A 139 15.07 -12.26 -3.45
C GLU A 139 13.87 -11.95 -4.35
N HIS A 140 12.91 -12.89 -4.45
CA HIS A 140 11.66 -12.65 -5.16
C HIS A 140 10.85 -11.52 -4.50
N GLY A 141 10.84 -11.45 -3.18
CA GLY A 141 10.20 -10.36 -2.44
C GLY A 141 10.83 -9.00 -2.73
N VAL A 142 12.16 -8.94 -2.80
CA VAL A 142 12.89 -7.73 -3.21
C VAL A 142 12.54 -7.34 -4.65
N PHE A 143 12.43 -8.33 -5.55
CA PHE A 143 11.97 -8.09 -6.92
C PHE A 143 10.55 -7.50 -6.96
N LEU A 144 9.61 -8.02 -6.15
CA LEU A 144 8.26 -7.47 -6.04
C LEU A 144 8.26 -6.00 -5.55
N GLY A 145 9.09 -5.69 -4.58
CA GLY A 145 9.28 -4.32 -4.10
C GLY A 145 9.92 -3.40 -5.15
N ALA A 146 10.96 -3.88 -5.83
CA ALA A 146 11.67 -3.12 -6.87
C ALA A 146 10.82 -2.83 -8.12
N THR A 147 9.83 -3.69 -8.40
CA THR A 147 8.90 -3.54 -9.53
C THR A 147 7.51 -3.06 -9.12
N MET A 148 7.35 -2.60 -7.87
CA MET A 148 6.08 -2.06 -7.39
C MET A 148 5.59 -0.93 -8.30
N SER A 149 4.34 -1.01 -8.75
CA SER A 149 3.78 -0.07 -9.71
C SER A 149 2.29 0.14 -9.52
N SER A 150 1.82 1.30 -10.00
CA SER A 150 0.39 1.63 -10.11
C SER A 150 0.06 1.92 -11.58
N GLU A 151 -1.14 1.55 -12.01
CA GLU A 151 -1.65 1.93 -13.33
C GLU A 151 -2.02 3.42 -13.33
N MET A 152 -1.63 4.11 -14.41
CA MET A 152 -1.97 5.51 -14.63
C MET A 152 -3.47 5.62 -14.95
N THR A 153 -4.15 6.57 -14.29
CA THR A 153 -5.56 6.89 -14.54
C THR A 153 -5.69 8.09 -15.48
N ALA A 154 -6.88 8.31 -16.04
CA ALA A 154 -7.17 9.44 -16.93
C ALA A 154 -6.92 10.82 -16.27
N ALA A 155 -6.91 10.89 -14.93
CA ALA A 155 -6.62 12.13 -14.18
C ALA A 155 -5.10 12.38 -14.02
N ALA A 156 -4.23 11.42 -14.38
CA ALA A 156 -2.78 11.56 -14.33
C ALA A 156 -2.22 11.92 -15.71
N PHE A 157 -1.12 12.67 -15.74
CA PHE A 157 -0.38 12.92 -16.98
C PHE A 157 0.25 11.60 -17.48
N GLY A 158 -0.27 11.02 -18.55
CA GLY A 158 0.23 9.79 -19.15
C GLY A 158 -0.84 9.01 -19.91
N THR A 159 -0.44 7.89 -20.51
CA THR A 159 -1.35 6.98 -21.21
C THR A 159 -2.07 6.09 -20.19
N VAL A 160 -3.39 6.02 -20.27
CA VAL A 160 -4.20 5.12 -19.41
C VAL A 160 -3.70 3.68 -19.53
N GLY A 161 -3.51 3.01 -18.40
CA GLY A 161 -2.98 1.64 -18.33
C GLY A 161 -1.45 1.53 -18.34
N GLN A 162 -0.73 2.63 -18.59
CA GLN A 162 0.74 2.64 -18.43
C GLN A 162 1.12 2.50 -16.96
N LEU A 163 2.16 1.72 -16.67
CA LEU A 163 2.66 1.53 -15.32
C LEU A 163 3.55 2.70 -14.88
N ARG A 164 3.24 3.25 -13.72
CA ARG A 164 4.12 4.14 -12.97
C ARG A 164 4.81 3.33 -11.89
N PHE A 165 6.10 3.09 -12.06
CA PHE A 165 6.91 2.39 -11.07
C PHE A 165 7.26 3.33 -9.91
N ASP A 166 7.14 2.81 -8.71
CA ASP A 166 7.50 3.46 -7.45
C ASP A 166 8.14 2.42 -6.51
N PRO A 167 9.39 2.02 -6.81
CA PRO A 167 10.03 0.92 -6.10
C PRO A 167 10.03 1.15 -4.59
N PHE A 168 9.51 0.17 -3.85
CA PHE A 168 9.38 0.16 -2.38
C PHE A 168 8.60 1.36 -1.81
N ALA A 169 7.87 2.12 -2.63
CA ALA A 169 7.31 3.45 -2.31
C ALA A 169 8.38 4.44 -1.80
N MET A 170 9.65 4.23 -2.18
CA MET A 170 10.78 4.99 -1.66
C MET A 170 11.39 5.95 -2.68
N LEU A 171 10.94 5.94 -3.94
CA LEU A 171 11.57 6.75 -4.99
C LEU A 171 11.65 8.25 -4.65
N PRO A 172 10.61 8.90 -4.08
CA PRO A 172 10.71 10.33 -3.70
C PRO A 172 11.62 10.58 -2.49
N PHE A 173 11.97 9.56 -1.73
CA PHE A 173 12.72 9.67 -0.47
C PHE A 173 14.17 9.19 -0.58
N CYS A 174 14.53 8.52 -1.69
CA CYS A 174 15.86 7.99 -1.92
C CYS A 174 16.75 9.06 -2.57
N GLY A 175 17.64 9.67 -1.80
CA GLY A 175 18.57 10.72 -2.26
C GLY A 175 19.85 10.21 -2.94
N TYR A 176 19.89 8.93 -3.35
CA TYR A 176 21.03 8.29 -4.01
C TYR A 176 20.54 7.28 -5.05
N ASP A 177 21.45 6.60 -5.76
CA ASP A 177 21.10 5.60 -6.76
C ASP A 177 20.21 4.49 -6.15
N MET A 178 18.99 4.36 -6.67
CA MET A 178 18.00 3.40 -6.19
C MET A 178 18.47 1.95 -6.32
N ALA A 179 19.35 1.63 -7.27
CA ALA A 179 19.97 0.31 -7.38
C ALA A 179 20.75 -0.09 -6.11
N ARG A 180 21.37 0.88 -5.43
CA ARG A 180 22.04 0.65 -4.14
C ARG A 180 21.04 0.33 -3.03
N TYR A 181 19.85 0.91 -3.08
CA TYR A 181 18.76 0.58 -2.16
C TYR A 181 18.27 -0.86 -2.40
N PHE A 182 18.13 -1.29 -3.65
CA PHE A 182 17.80 -2.69 -3.99
C PHE A 182 18.87 -3.65 -3.47
N GLN A 183 20.15 -3.30 -3.69
CA GLN A 183 21.26 -4.11 -3.19
C GLN A 183 21.23 -4.22 -1.66
N HIS A 184 20.90 -3.14 -0.96
CA HIS A 184 20.77 -3.15 0.49
C HIS A 184 19.70 -4.15 0.97
N TRP A 185 18.52 -4.20 0.32
CA TRP A 185 17.50 -5.19 0.62
C TRP A 185 17.99 -6.63 0.39
N LEU A 186 18.70 -6.88 -0.72
CA LEU A 186 19.29 -8.18 -0.99
C LEU A 186 20.33 -8.57 0.10
N ASP A 187 21.16 -7.61 0.51
CA ASP A 187 22.19 -7.83 1.54
C ASP A 187 21.59 -8.09 2.92
N ILE A 188 20.46 -7.49 3.25
CA ILE A 188 19.71 -7.81 4.47
C ILE A 188 19.32 -9.28 4.49
N GLY A 189 18.80 -9.82 3.37
CA GLY A 189 18.47 -11.23 3.28
C GLY A 189 19.64 -12.18 3.47
N ARG A 190 20.86 -11.75 3.16
CA ARG A 190 22.09 -12.55 3.33
C ARG A 190 22.66 -12.52 4.76
N LYS A 191 22.23 -11.55 5.57
CA LYS A 191 22.73 -11.36 6.94
C LYS A 191 22.02 -12.19 7.99
N ALA A 192 20.85 -12.74 7.67
CA ALA A 192 20.03 -13.51 8.60
C ALA A 192 19.75 -14.92 8.08
N ASP A 193 19.38 -15.79 9.01
CA ASP A 193 18.76 -17.06 8.66
C ASP A 193 17.43 -16.79 7.96
N ALA A 194 17.20 -17.45 6.83
CA ALA A 194 15.99 -17.27 6.01
C ALA A 194 14.69 -17.53 6.81
N SER A 195 14.75 -18.42 7.81
CA SER A 195 13.60 -18.72 8.68
C SER A 195 13.24 -17.61 9.66
N LYS A 196 14.14 -16.62 9.84
CA LYS A 196 13.98 -15.48 10.74
C LYS A 196 13.67 -14.18 9.99
N LEU A 197 13.78 -14.20 8.67
CA LEU A 197 13.40 -13.05 7.83
C LEU A 197 11.89 -12.92 7.77
N PRO A 198 11.37 -11.66 7.75
CA PRO A 198 9.96 -11.41 7.49
C PRO A 198 9.55 -11.98 6.13
N LYS A 199 8.32 -12.46 6.02
CA LYS A 199 7.73 -12.80 4.72
C LYS A 199 7.43 -11.53 3.94
N ILE A 200 7.46 -11.62 2.62
CA ILE A 200 7.12 -10.50 1.75
C ILE A 200 5.86 -10.83 0.95
N PHE A 201 4.90 -9.91 0.98
CA PHE A 201 3.63 -10.01 0.28
C PHE A 201 3.44 -8.83 -0.66
N TYR A 202 2.67 -9.06 -1.72
CA TYR A 202 2.14 -7.99 -2.56
C TYR A 202 0.62 -8.01 -2.48
N VAL A 203 0.01 -6.86 -2.22
CA VAL A 203 -1.45 -6.69 -2.09
C VAL A 203 -1.98 -5.73 -3.15
N ASN A 204 -3.19 -5.98 -3.65
CA ASN A 204 -3.85 -5.14 -4.64
C ASN A 204 -5.35 -5.04 -4.35
N TRP A 205 -5.77 -3.95 -3.72
CA TRP A 205 -7.17 -3.69 -3.37
C TRP A 205 -8.04 -3.22 -4.55
N PHE A 206 -7.46 -2.97 -5.72
CA PHE A 206 -8.05 -2.15 -6.77
C PHE A 206 -8.39 -2.91 -8.06
N ARG A 207 -8.30 -4.25 -8.05
CA ARG A 207 -8.63 -5.06 -9.23
C ARG A 207 -10.10 -4.91 -9.59
N LYS A 208 -10.36 -4.74 -10.90
CA LYS A 208 -11.69 -4.55 -11.46
C LYS A 208 -12.10 -5.75 -12.31
N GLY A 209 -13.40 -6.05 -12.29
CA GLY A 209 -14.01 -6.99 -13.20
C GLY A 209 -14.30 -6.35 -14.57
N ALA A 210 -14.83 -7.17 -15.48
CA ALA A 210 -15.17 -6.74 -16.84
C ALA A 210 -16.22 -5.59 -16.88
N ASP A 211 -17.01 -5.44 -15.83
CA ASP A 211 -17.99 -4.35 -15.65
C ASP A 211 -17.37 -3.04 -15.14
N GLY A 212 -16.05 -3.00 -14.91
CA GLY A 212 -15.32 -1.86 -14.40
C GLY A 212 -15.45 -1.62 -12.90
N LYS A 213 -16.20 -2.46 -12.17
CA LYS A 213 -16.33 -2.36 -10.70
C LYS A 213 -15.19 -3.08 -10.00
N PHE A 214 -14.91 -2.67 -8.78
CA PHE A 214 -13.94 -3.38 -7.95
C PHE A 214 -14.45 -4.78 -7.60
N LEU A 215 -13.59 -5.78 -7.76
CA LEU A 215 -13.87 -7.17 -7.40
C LEU A 215 -13.80 -7.40 -5.89
N TRP A 216 -13.02 -6.60 -5.18
CA TRP A 216 -12.86 -6.68 -3.73
C TRP A 216 -13.53 -5.47 -3.07
N PRO A 217 -14.29 -5.66 -1.97
CA PRO A 217 -14.97 -4.55 -1.29
C PRO A 217 -14.02 -3.48 -0.76
N GLY A 218 -12.81 -3.90 -0.39
CA GLY A 218 -11.79 -2.99 0.14
C GLY A 218 -12.02 -2.57 1.58
N PHE A 219 -11.29 -1.54 1.99
CA PHE A 219 -11.33 -0.89 3.29
C PHE A 219 -11.39 -1.87 4.47
N GLY A 220 -12.49 -1.94 5.23
CA GLY A 220 -12.62 -2.83 6.40
C GLY A 220 -12.38 -4.31 6.08
N ASP A 221 -12.77 -4.76 4.90
CA ASP A 221 -12.61 -6.16 4.46
C ASP A 221 -11.16 -6.50 4.08
N ASN A 222 -10.28 -5.50 3.91
CA ASN A 222 -8.84 -5.74 3.78
C ASN A 222 -8.26 -6.46 5.00
N SER A 223 -8.87 -6.32 6.19
CA SER A 223 -8.50 -7.06 7.39
C SER A 223 -8.55 -8.58 7.22
N ARG A 224 -9.39 -9.10 6.34
CA ARG A 224 -9.49 -10.55 6.02
C ARG A 224 -8.25 -11.05 5.30
N VAL A 225 -7.70 -10.23 4.40
CA VAL A 225 -6.42 -10.51 3.73
C VAL A 225 -5.27 -10.43 4.73
N LEU A 226 -5.27 -9.42 5.61
CA LEU A 226 -4.28 -9.31 6.69
C LEU A 226 -4.34 -10.52 7.64
N ALA A 227 -5.54 -11.02 7.96
CA ALA A 227 -5.70 -12.24 8.76
C ALA A 227 -5.13 -13.49 8.07
N TRP A 228 -5.27 -13.62 6.74
CA TRP A 228 -4.62 -14.69 5.99
C TRP A 228 -3.09 -14.52 6.02
N ILE A 229 -2.56 -13.32 5.78
CA ILE A 229 -1.12 -13.02 5.87
C ILE A 229 -0.57 -13.37 7.25
N PHE A 230 -1.28 -13.00 8.31
CA PHE A 230 -0.90 -13.33 9.69
C PHE A 230 -0.79 -14.84 9.90
N ARG A 231 -1.79 -15.61 9.46
CA ARG A 231 -1.77 -17.08 9.52
C ARG A 231 -0.66 -17.69 8.64
N ARG A 232 -0.32 -17.06 7.49
CA ARG A 232 0.85 -17.45 6.67
C ARG A 232 2.17 -17.30 7.44
N CYS A 233 2.32 -16.19 8.17
CA CYS A 233 3.50 -15.97 9.02
C CYS A 233 3.59 -17.00 10.14
N GLN A 234 2.45 -17.45 10.68
CA GLN A 234 2.37 -18.51 11.69
C GLN A 234 2.49 -19.92 11.13
N GLY A 235 2.50 -20.11 9.81
CA GLY A 235 2.52 -21.44 9.18
C GLY A 235 1.20 -22.22 9.29
N THR A 236 0.06 -21.53 9.55
CA THR A 236 -1.25 -22.16 9.79
C THR A 236 -2.25 -21.97 8.64
N ALA A 237 -1.88 -21.24 7.57
CA ALA A 237 -2.72 -21.08 6.38
C ALA A 237 -2.10 -21.72 5.14
N GLY A 238 -2.96 -22.32 4.29
CA GLY A 238 -2.58 -22.89 3.00
C GLY A 238 -2.38 -21.83 1.92
N ALA A 239 -1.55 -22.16 0.93
CA ALA A 239 -1.36 -21.37 -0.27
C ALA A 239 -1.17 -22.25 -1.50
N VAL A 240 -1.49 -21.72 -2.68
CA VAL A 240 -1.29 -22.35 -3.98
C VAL A 240 -0.20 -21.59 -4.71
N GLU A 241 0.75 -22.33 -5.26
CA GLU A 241 1.80 -21.77 -6.10
C GLU A 241 1.26 -21.36 -7.47
N THR A 242 1.64 -20.16 -7.91
CA THR A 242 1.38 -19.62 -9.24
C THR A 242 2.69 -19.16 -9.87
N PRO A 243 2.75 -18.86 -11.17
CA PRO A 243 3.96 -18.31 -11.79
C PRO A 243 4.49 -17.02 -11.16
N VAL A 244 3.69 -16.33 -10.34
CA VAL A 244 4.00 -14.99 -9.83
C VAL A 244 4.05 -14.89 -8.30
N GLY A 245 3.93 -16.01 -7.59
CA GLY A 245 3.95 -16.10 -6.14
C GLY A 245 2.89 -17.06 -5.60
N LEU A 246 2.78 -17.13 -4.28
CA LEU A 246 1.82 -17.98 -3.59
C LEU A 246 0.55 -17.19 -3.30
N VAL A 247 -0.60 -17.69 -3.73
CA VAL A 247 -1.93 -17.07 -3.47
C VAL A 247 -2.71 -17.90 -2.45
N PRO A 248 -3.74 -17.35 -1.77
CA PRO A 248 -4.57 -18.13 -0.86
C PRO A 248 -5.13 -19.41 -1.53
N ALA A 249 -5.01 -20.56 -0.85
CA ALA A 249 -5.67 -21.75 -1.28
C ALA A 249 -7.21 -21.61 -1.12
N GLU A 250 -7.97 -22.47 -1.80
CA GLU A 250 -9.42 -22.46 -1.70
C GLU A 250 -9.88 -22.58 -0.25
N GLY A 251 -10.80 -21.70 0.19
CA GLY A 251 -11.33 -21.67 1.55
C GLY A 251 -10.40 -21.00 2.59
N GLU A 252 -9.19 -20.59 2.24
CA GLU A 252 -8.26 -19.96 3.18
C GLU A 252 -8.52 -18.48 3.44
N LEU A 253 -9.21 -17.79 2.52
CA LEU A 253 -9.65 -16.42 2.74
C LEU A 253 -11.07 -16.43 3.30
N ASP A 254 -11.26 -15.90 4.50
CA ASP A 254 -12.60 -15.78 5.10
C ASP A 254 -13.41 -14.70 4.38
N VAL A 255 -14.43 -15.13 3.66
CA VAL A 255 -15.38 -14.26 2.93
C VAL A 255 -16.77 -14.30 3.54
N THR A 256 -16.94 -14.84 4.74
CA THR A 256 -18.22 -14.95 5.44
C THR A 256 -18.88 -13.57 5.56
N GLY A 257 -20.12 -13.46 5.09
CA GLY A 257 -20.89 -12.22 5.13
C GLY A 257 -20.53 -11.18 4.07
N LEU A 258 -19.58 -11.48 3.15
CA LEU A 258 -19.33 -10.64 1.99
C LEU A 258 -20.32 -10.94 0.85
N ASP A 259 -20.75 -9.88 0.17
CA ASP A 259 -21.49 -9.98 -1.09
C ASP A 259 -20.49 -10.12 -2.26
N ILE A 260 -19.79 -11.26 -2.30
CA ILE A 260 -18.85 -11.61 -3.36
C ILE A 260 -19.23 -12.97 -3.94
N THR A 261 -19.35 -13.05 -5.26
CA THR A 261 -19.65 -14.34 -5.92
C THR A 261 -18.40 -15.23 -5.95
N PRO A 262 -18.56 -16.57 -6.02
CA PRO A 262 -17.44 -17.50 -6.18
C PRO A 262 -16.55 -17.17 -7.40
N GLU A 263 -17.17 -16.73 -8.50
CA GLU A 263 -16.48 -16.35 -9.73
C GLU A 263 -15.64 -15.10 -9.53
N ALA A 264 -16.18 -14.06 -8.89
CA ALA A 264 -15.47 -12.82 -8.57
C ALA A 264 -14.32 -13.08 -7.58
N LEU A 265 -14.55 -13.95 -6.58
CA LEU A 265 -13.51 -14.36 -5.63
C LEU A 265 -12.37 -15.10 -6.36
N LYS A 266 -12.71 -16.03 -7.23
CA LYS A 266 -11.73 -16.76 -8.05
C LYS A 266 -10.95 -15.78 -8.95
N GLU A 267 -11.64 -14.88 -9.62
CA GLU A 267 -11.01 -13.88 -10.51
C GLU A 267 -10.05 -12.98 -9.74
N VAL A 268 -10.44 -12.44 -8.58
CA VAL A 268 -9.60 -11.52 -7.81
C VAL A 268 -8.37 -12.21 -7.20
N LEU A 269 -8.43 -13.51 -6.95
CA LEU A 269 -7.30 -14.30 -6.42
C LEU A 269 -6.40 -14.90 -7.51
N THR A 270 -6.88 -14.97 -8.76
CA THR A 270 -6.12 -15.57 -9.86
C THR A 270 -5.32 -14.48 -10.60
N PRO A 271 -3.99 -14.61 -10.73
CA PRO A 271 -3.22 -13.68 -11.56
C PRO A 271 -3.61 -13.81 -13.03
N ASP A 272 -3.71 -12.69 -13.74
CA ASP A 272 -3.88 -12.68 -15.19
C ASP A 272 -2.50 -12.76 -15.84
N LEU A 273 -2.11 -13.98 -16.24
CA LEU A 273 -0.77 -14.26 -16.73
C LEU A 273 -0.51 -13.66 -18.12
N GLU A 274 -1.55 -13.50 -18.95
CA GLU A 274 -1.43 -12.86 -20.27
C GLU A 274 -1.15 -11.37 -20.11
N ALA A 275 -1.95 -10.67 -19.31
CA ALA A 275 -1.73 -9.27 -19.00
C ALA A 275 -0.36 -9.03 -18.34
N MET A 276 0.06 -9.90 -17.43
CA MET A 276 1.39 -9.80 -16.81
C MET A 276 2.54 -10.02 -17.81
N ARG A 277 2.35 -10.89 -18.79
CA ARG A 277 3.32 -11.09 -19.88
C ARG A 277 3.45 -9.83 -20.73
N ASP A 278 2.33 -9.18 -21.02
CA ASP A 278 2.30 -7.94 -21.81
C ASP A 278 2.98 -6.76 -21.10
N GLU A 279 3.08 -6.81 -19.78
CA GLU A 279 3.79 -5.81 -18.97
C GLU A 279 5.31 -6.00 -18.89
N LEU A 280 5.85 -7.17 -19.24
CA LEU A 280 7.29 -7.46 -19.14
C LEU A 280 8.19 -6.42 -19.85
N PRO A 281 7.84 -5.87 -21.03
CA PRO A 281 8.62 -4.82 -21.66
C PRO A 281 8.76 -3.57 -20.78
N GLN A 282 7.70 -3.18 -20.06
CA GLN A 282 7.73 -2.02 -19.16
C GLN A 282 8.63 -2.28 -17.95
N VAL A 283 8.65 -3.52 -17.43
CA VAL A 283 9.54 -3.92 -16.32
C VAL A 283 11.01 -3.86 -16.78
N ARG A 284 11.31 -4.34 -17.99
CA ARG A 284 12.66 -4.23 -18.57
C ARG A 284 13.10 -2.78 -18.74
N GLU A 285 12.23 -1.93 -19.27
CA GLU A 285 12.49 -0.49 -19.41
C GLU A 285 12.73 0.17 -18.07
N HIS A 286 11.94 -0.19 -17.04
CA HIS A 286 12.14 0.30 -15.68
C HIS A 286 13.52 -0.05 -15.15
N PHE A 287 13.94 -1.30 -15.26
CA PHE A 287 15.26 -1.76 -14.81
C PHE A 287 16.42 -1.18 -15.63
N ALA A 288 16.23 -0.92 -16.91
CA ALA A 288 17.24 -0.28 -17.76
C ALA A 288 17.61 1.15 -17.34
N ARG A 289 16.82 1.78 -16.46
CA ARG A 289 17.11 3.11 -15.91
C ARG A 289 18.21 3.08 -14.84
N PHE A 290 18.54 1.91 -14.30
CA PHE A 290 19.51 1.75 -13.21
C PHE A 290 20.81 1.18 -13.74
N GLU A 291 21.85 2.02 -13.78
CA GLU A 291 23.17 1.62 -14.31
C GLU A 291 23.80 0.45 -13.54
N ASN A 292 23.57 0.41 -12.20
CA ASN A 292 24.15 -0.61 -11.32
C ASN A 292 23.09 -1.58 -10.77
N LEU A 293 22.11 -1.97 -11.60
CA LEU A 293 21.08 -2.91 -11.18
C LEU A 293 21.70 -4.22 -10.65
N PRO A 294 21.33 -4.70 -9.46
CA PRO A 294 21.81 -5.98 -8.95
C PRO A 294 21.47 -7.14 -9.90
N PRO A 295 22.43 -8.03 -10.20
CA PRO A 295 22.22 -9.14 -11.15
C PRO A 295 21.13 -10.12 -10.67
N GLU A 296 20.88 -10.20 -9.37
CA GLU A 296 19.80 -11.00 -8.82
C GLU A 296 18.42 -10.53 -9.30
N LEU A 297 18.20 -9.22 -9.46
CA LEU A 297 16.93 -8.69 -9.96
C LEU A 297 16.76 -8.98 -11.45
N THR A 298 17.84 -8.95 -12.23
CA THR A 298 17.82 -9.40 -13.63
C THR A 298 17.46 -10.89 -13.70
N ALA A 299 18.09 -11.72 -12.87
CA ALA A 299 17.79 -13.15 -12.82
C ALA A 299 16.32 -13.42 -12.37
N GLN A 300 15.76 -12.62 -11.48
CA GLN A 300 14.34 -12.74 -11.08
C GLN A 300 13.41 -12.39 -12.25
N LEU A 301 13.74 -11.38 -13.05
CA LEU A 301 12.97 -11.03 -14.24
C LEU A 301 13.02 -12.18 -15.28
N GLU A 302 14.20 -12.74 -15.55
CA GLU A 302 14.36 -13.88 -16.45
C GLU A 302 13.56 -15.12 -15.97
N ARG A 303 13.58 -15.40 -14.66
CA ARG A 303 12.75 -16.46 -14.05
C ARG A 303 11.25 -16.19 -14.23
N LEU A 304 10.82 -14.94 -14.06
CA LEU A 304 9.42 -14.56 -14.29
C LEU A 304 9.03 -14.79 -15.74
N GLU A 305 9.86 -14.35 -16.70
CA GLU A 305 9.63 -14.57 -18.12
C GLU A 305 9.50 -16.06 -18.47
N GLN A 306 10.37 -16.91 -17.90
CA GLN A 306 10.29 -18.36 -18.09
C GLN A 306 9.01 -18.96 -17.50
N ARG A 307 8.54 -18.47 -16.34
CA ARG A 307 7.29 -18.95 -15.71
C ARG A 307 6.04 -18.48 -16.44
N LEU A 308 6.12 -17.36 -17.19
CA LEU A 308 5.02 -16.82 -17.99
C LEU A 308 5.03 -17.30 -19.46
N ALA A 309 6.09 -17.97 -19.91
CA ALA A 309 6.18 -18.52 -21.26
C ALA A 309 5.19 -19.68 -21.45
#